data_e710e5444d8e3e19a4f6c927a60e6ed3
#
_entry.id   e710e5444d8e3e19a4f6c927a60e6ed3
#
_cell.length_a   1.000
_cell.length_b   1.000
_cell.length_c   1.000
_cell.angle_alpha   90.00
_cell.angle_beta   90.00
_cell.angle_gamma   90.00
#
_symmetry.space_group_name_H-M   'P 1'
#
loop_
_entity.id
_entity.type
_entity.pdbx_description
1 polymer ?
#
loop_
_entity_poly.entity_id
_entity_poly.type
_entity_poly.pdbx_seq_one_letter_code
_entity_poly.pdbx_strand_id
1 'polypeptide(L)'
;DLDCGPEPEDGAVLAAAGANFLFSDFPNAPTAGTWYHGALAESLADEDLSSTEDGFPPEAGELTVTFNRGIDEECLAEGFRYYYGLDGNTPSGQVPFTSVALHEMGHGLGFANFINDTTGSPPQFPGVAPMPDIYTVYTFDKDEQLHWSEMNNSQRRASAVNTDRVVWDGPQTTNAAPDYLGSPPTLTINSPSGIEGTYAVQSAVFGPPIDLTGVSGDMAVVDDGSADPTLGCETLTNGPAVAGKIAVVDRGECFFTEKVKNAQNAGAIAVIVVNNQPSGLPPMGGDDATITIPSAGISEADGELIKRVLEDRRNITRRSGTRLATGGPVSP
;
A
#
# COMPACT_ATOMS: atom_id res chain seq x y z
N ASP A 1 -5.69 -26.55 16.15
CA ASP A 1 -5.15 -26.88 14.83
C ASP A 1 -5.90 -26.06 13.79
N LEU A 2 -5.17 -25.38 12.91
CA LEU A 2 -5.76 -24.75 11.73
C LEU A 2 -6.03 -25.86 10.72
N ASP A 3 -7.24 -25.86 10.16
CA ASP A 3 -7.67 -26.83 9.16
C ASP A 3 -7.94 -26.14 7.84
N CYS A 4 -7.90 -26.89 6.74
CA CYS A 4 -8.19 -26.39 5.40
C CYS A 4 -9.67 -26.13 5.13
N GLY A 5 -10.52 -26.29 6.15
CA GLY A 5 -11.97 -26.11 6.03
C GLY A 5 -12.65 -27.16 5.15
N PRO A 6 -13.98 -27.20 5.15
CA PRO A 6 -14.75 -28.16 4.37
C PRO A 6 -14.77 -27.87 2.86
N GLU A 7 -14.43 -26.65 2.46
CA GLU A 7 -14.40 -26.17 1.06
C GLU A 7 -13.04 -25.56 0.72
N PRO A 8 -12.00 -26.40 0.55
CA PRO A 8 -10.62 -25.89 0.35
C PRO A 8 -10.44 -25.07 -0.93
N GLU A 9 -11.37 -25.11 -1.86
CA GLU A 9 -11.37 -24.33 -3.10
C GLU A 9 -11.55 -22.81 -2.84
N ASP A 10 -12.16 -22.44 -1.72
CA ASP A 10 -12.45 -21.04 -1.35
C ASP A 10 -11.29 -20.37 -0.59
N GLY A 11 -10.27 -21.12 -0.20
CA GLY A 11 -9.11 -20.62 0.54
C GLY A 11 -8.88 -21.35 1.87
N ALA A 12 -7.73 -21.15 2.45
CA ALA A 12 -7.39 -21.65 3.78
C ALA A 12 -6.65 -20.59 4.60
N VAL A 13 -6.82 -20.64 5.92
CA VAL A 13 -6.00 -19.85 6.83
C VAL A 13 -4.59 -20.42 6.84
N LEU A 14 -3.59 -19.63 6.44
CA LEU A 14 -2.19 -20.06 6.39
C LEU A 14 -1.60 -20.22 7.79
N ALA A 15 -1.84 -19.22 8.63
CA ALA A 15 -1.36 -19.19 10.01
C ALA A 15 -2.26 -18.29 10.85
N ALA A 16 -2.05 -18.27 12.14
CA ALA A 16 -2.67 -17.32 13.07
C ALA A 16 -1.74 -17.05 14.24
N ALA A 17 -1.76 -15.82 14.73
CA ALA A 17 -1.02 -15.46 15.94
C ALA A 17 -1.84 -14.51 16.83
N GLY A 18 -1.45 -14.48 18.11
CA GLY A 18 -2.02 -13.56 19.07
C GLY A 18 -1.21 -13.48 20.35
N ALA A 19 -1.41 -12.40 21.11
CA ALA A 19 -0.85 -12.26 22.44
C ALA A 19 -1.57 -13.20 23.42
N ASN A 20 -0.83 -13.84 24.28
CA ASN A 20 -1.37 -14.69 25.35
C ASN A 20 -1.89 -13.84 26.51
N PHE A 21 -1.32 -12.65 26.71
CA PHE A 21 -1.66 -11.73 27.79
C PHE A 21 -1.83 -10.30 27.27
N LEU A 22 -2.64 -9.55 28.01
CA LEU A 22 -2.83 -8.11 27.79
C LEU A 22 -2.60 -7.39 29.12
N PHE A 23 -1.86 -6.31 29.09
CA PHE A 23 -1.59 -5.47 30.23
C PHE A 23 -2.05 -4.03 30.00
N SER A 24 -2.45 -3.36 31.07
CA SER A 24 -2.77 -1.93 31.06
C SER A 24 -2.17 -1.26 32.28
N ASP A 25 -1.88 0.02 32.20
CA ASP A 25 -1.41 0.83 33.32
C ASP A 25 -0.19 0.27 34.08
N PHE A 26 0.68 -0.46 33.37
CA PHE A 26 1.94 -0.99 33.87
C PHE A 26 3.01 0.13 34.01
N PRO A 27 4.13 -0.10 34.73
CA PRO A 27 5.21 0.88 34.84
C PRO A 27 5.71 1.32 33.45
N ASN A 28 5.83 2.63 33.24
CA ASN A 28 6.22 3.25 31.97
C ASN A 28 5.22 3.11 30.81
N ALA A 29 3.99 2.65 31.04
CA ALA A 29 2.96 2.60 30.00
C ALA A 29 2.78 3.99 29.34
N PRO A 30 2.99 4.12 28.01
CA PRO A 30 2.94 5.41 27.32
C PRO A 30 1.56 6.07 27.37
N THR A 31 0.49 5.30 27.41
CA THR A 31 -0.89 5.76 27.40
C THR A 31 -1.69 5.04 28.48
N ALA A 32 -2.18 5.77 29.45
CA ALA A 32 -3.03 5.22 30.52
C ALA A 32 -4.40 4.77 29.97
N GLY A 33 -5.01 3.78 30.64
CA GLY A 33 -6.33 3.28 30.26
C GLY A 33 -6.35 2.62 28.87
N THR A 34 -5.25 1.96 28.50
CA THR A 34 -5.08 1.38 27.18
C THR A 34 -4.50 -0.03 27.32
N TRP A 35 -5.00 -0.99 26.53
CA TRP A 35 -4.47 -2.35 26.49
C TRP A 35 -3.25 -2.45 25.60
N TYR A 36 -2.26 -3.20 26.04
CA TYR A 36 -1.04 -3.54 25.31
C TYR A 36 -0.90 -5.05 25.23
N HIS A 37 -0.41 -5.55 24.10
CA HIS A 37 -0.02 -6.96 23.95
C HIS A 37 1.13 -7.27 24.92
N GLY A 38 1.17 -8.48 25.47
CA GLY A 38 2.13 -8.88 26.51
C GLY A 38 3.58 -8.53 26.15
N ALA A 39 4.07 -9.05 25.03
CA ALA A 39 5.44 -8.79 24.57
C ALA A 39 5.78 -7.29 24.43
N LEU A 40 4.84 -6.47 23.97
CA LEU A 40 5.01 -5.02 23.86
C LEU A 40 5.03 -4.37 25.25
N ALA A 41 4.12 -4.78 26.12
CA ALA A 41 4.03 -4.23 27.49
C ALA A 41 5.32 -4.49 28.29
N GLU A 42 5.82 -5.71 28.27
CA GLU A 42 7.07 -6.11 28.94
C GLU A 42 8.29 -5.39 28.36
N SER A 43 8.36 -5.27 27.04
CA SER A 43 9.41 -4.48 26.39
C SER A 43 9.41 -3.01 26.81
N LEU A 44 8.23 -2.42 27.06
CA LEU A 44 8.09 -1.03 27.52
C LEU A 44 8.33 -0.88 29.02
N ALA A 45 7.92 -1.87 29.82
CA ALA A 45 8.13 -1.92 31.26
C ALA A 45 9.58 -2.17 31.64
N ASP A 46 10.36 -2.82 30.76
CA ASP A 46 11.69 -3.38 31.03
C ASP A 46 11.66 -4.42 32.19
N GLU A 47 10.54 -5.17 32.29
CA GLU A 47 10.31 -6.21 33.26
C GLU A 47 9.34 -7.28 32.77
N ASP A 48 9.42 -8.50 33.31
CA ASP A 48 8.52 -9.61 33.07
C ASP A 48 7.21 -9.36 33.86
N LEU A 49 6.14 -8.97 33.13
CA LEU A 49 4.81 -8.73 33.70
C LEU A 49 3.96 -10.00 33.82
N SER A 50 4.40 -11.10 33.20
CA SER A 50 3.73 -12.40 33.19
C SER A 50 4.44 -13.44 34.08
N SER A 51 5.17 -12.97 35.10
CA SER A 51 5.95 -13.83 35.97
C SER A 51 5.11 -14.81 36.80
N THR A 52 5.69 -15.91 37.21
CA THR A 52 5.06 -16.90 38.11
C THR A 52 4.71 -16.32 39.48
N GLU A 53 5.37 -15.27 39.90
CA GLU A 53 5.10 -14.56 41.16
C GLU A 53 3.76 -13.81 41.06
N ASP A 54 3.37 -13.43 39.86
CA ASP A 54 2.07 -12.78 39.55
C ASP A 54 0.95 -13.79 39.24
N GLY A 55 1.25 -15.08 39.34
CA GLY A 55 0.28 -16.16 39.19
C GLY A 55 0.09 -16.67 37.75
N PHE A 56 0.98 -16.31 36.83
CA PHE A 56 1.00 -16.84 35.47
C PHE A 56 1.68 -18.23 35.40
N PRO A 57 1.34 -19.07 34.39
CA PRO A 57 1.98 -20.37 34.21
C PRO A 57 3.49 -20.21 33.90
N PRO A 58 4.35 -21.04 34.44
CA PRO A 58 5.81 -20.91 34.32
C PRO A 58 6.37 -21.09 32.90
N GLU A 59 5.54 -21.52 31.96
CA GLU A 59 5.89 -21.75 30.54
C GLU A 59 5.00 -20.95 29.60
N ALA A 60 4.31 -19.94 30.10
CA ALA A 60 3.49 -19.09 29.29
C ALA A 60 4.37 -18.14 28.47
N GLY A 61 4.52 -18.42 27.18
CA GLY A 61 5.15 -17.45 26.28
C GLY A 61 4.23 -16.24 26.04
N GLU A 62 4.80 -15.11 25.63
CA GLU A 62 4.09 -13.84 25.41
C GLU A 62 3.07 -13.91 24.26
N LEU A 63 3.34 -14.77 23.30
CA LEU A 63 2.51 -14.92 22.10
C LEU A 63 2.44 -16.39 21.68
N THR A 64 1.36 -16.72 20.98
CA THR A 64 1.21 -18.02 20.32
C THR A 64 1.12 -17.81 18.83
N VAL A 65 1.90 -18.57 18.04
CA VAL A 65 1.80 -18.63 16.57
C VAL A 65 1.47 -20.06 16.17
N THR A 66 0.46 -20.21 15.34
CA THR A 66 0.04 -21.51 14.80
C THR A 66 0.10 -21.47 13.29
N PHE A 67 0.78 -22.43 12.67
CA PHE A 67 0.87 -22.59 11.21
C PHE A 67 0.00 -23.75 10.75
N ASN A 68 -0.69 -23.55 9.62
CA ASN A 68 -1.49 -24.60 9.02
C ASN A 68 -0.60 -25.60 8.25
N ARG A 69 -0.36 -26.76 8.85
CA ARG A 69 0.42 -27.82 8.23
C ARG A 69 -0.27 -28.42 6.98
N GLY A 70 -1.59 -28.36 6.90
CA GLY A 70 -2.37 -28.84 5.77
C GLY A 70 -1.99 -28.19 4.44
N ILE A 71 -1.40 -26.99 4.47
CA ILE A 71 -0.90 -26.30 3.28
C ILE A 71 0.19 -27.13 2.56
N ASP A 72 1.06 -27.82 3.31
CA ASP A 72 2.09 -28.69 2.74
C ASP A 72 1.54 -30.08 2.34
N GLU A 73 0.34 -30.41 2.77
CA GLU A 73 -0.39 -31.62 2.44
C GLU A 73 -1.38 -31.40 1.27
N GLU A 74 -1.17 -30.32 0.49
CA GLU A 74 -1.93 -29.96 -0.71
C GLU A 74 -3.44 -29.78 -0.46
N CYS A 75 -3.79 -29.17 0.68
CA CYS A 75 -5.16 -28.92 1.04
C CYS A 75 -5.87 -27.81 0.22
N LEU A 76 -5.13 -27.08 -0.59
CA LEU A 76 -5.68 -26.11 -1.55
C LEU A 76 -5.58 -26.69 -2.98
N ALA A 77 -4.87 -26.04 -3.87
CA ALA A 77 -4.64 -26.53 -5.22
C ALA A 77 -3.38 -27.41 -5.30
N GLU A 78 -3.32 -28.33 -6.26
CA GLU A 78 -2.11 -29.14 -6.53
C GLU A 78 -0.87 -28.25 -6.69
N GLY A 79 0.18 -28.54 -5.91
CA GLY A 79 1.43 -27.78 -5.88
C GLY A 79 1.42 -26.52 -5.00
N PHE A 80 0.28 -26.13 -4.44
CA PHE A 80 0.22 -25.03 -3.49
C PHE A 80 0.72 -25.48 -2.10
N ARG A 81 1.82 -24.90 -1.64
CA ARG A 81 2.48 -25.26 -0.38
C ARG A 81 3.37 -24.12 0.11
N TYR A 82 3.92 -24.24 1.32
CA TYR A 82 4.95 -23.33 1.78
C TYR A 82 6.26 -23.49 1.01
N TYR A 83 6.92 -22.37 0.79
CA TYR A 83 8.31 -22.29 0.36
C TYR A 83 9.18 -21.90 1.55
N TYR A 84 10.10 -22.77 1.94
CA TYR A 84 10.97 -22.58 3.09
C TYR A 84 12.35 -21.99 2.75
N GLY A 85 12.58 -21.65 1.49
CA GLY A 85 13.82 -20.99 1.06
C GLY A 85 13.93 -19.57 1.59
N LEU A 86 15.18 -19.13 1.83
CA LEU A 86 15.50 -17.78 2.32
C LEU A 86 16.14 -16.91 1.22
N ASP A 87 16.09 -17.34 -0.01
CA ASP A 87 16.77 -16.70 -1.16
C ASP A 87 15.91 -15.66 -1.90
N GLY A 88 14.66 -15.45 -1.44
CA GLY A 88 13.71 -14.56 -2.10
C GLY A 88 13.14 -15.05 -3.43
N ASN A 89 13.46 -16.28 -3.84
CA ASN A 89 13.04 -16.85 -5.14
C ASN A 89 11.90 -17.87 -4.96
N THR A 90 10.76 -17.41 -4.47
CA THR A 90 9.58 -18.26 -4.26
C THR A 90 9.06 -18.80 -5.60
N PRO A 91 8.99 -20.13 -5.79
CA PRO A 91 8.43 -20.72 -7.00
C PRO A 91 6.95 -20.33 -7.18
N SER A 92 6.52 -20.24 -8.44
CA SER A 92 5.11 -19.99 -8.76
C SER A 92 4.19 -21.02 -8.11
N GLY A 93 3.10 -20.59 -7.50
CA GLY A 93 2.14 -21.44 -6.80
C GLY A 93 2.56 -21.82 -5.37
N GLN A 94 3.66 -21.29 -4.85
CA GLN A 94 4.07 -21.49 -3.46
C GLN A 94 3.98 -20.18 -2.65
N VAL A 95 3.86 -20.32 -1.33
CA VAL A 95 3.78 -19.18 -0.39
C VAL A 95 5.08 -19.12 0.42
N PRO A 96 5.81 -18.00 0.45
CA PRO A 96 7.03 -17.89 1.24
C PRO A 96 6.72 -17.98 2.74
N PHE A 97 7.12 -19.06 3.38
CA PHE A 97 6.90 -19.30 4.81
C PHE A 97 7.45 -18.16 5.68
N THR A 98 8.60 -17.62 5.33
CA THR A 98 9.21 -16.49 6.05
C THR A 98 8.31 -15.27 6.10
N SER A 99 7.63 -14.95 5.00
CA SER A 99 6.69 -13.81 4.95
C SER A 99 5.49 -14.05 5.86
N VAL A 100 4.93 -15.27 5.84
CA VAL A 100 3.82 -15.64 6.71
C VAL A 100 4.27 -15.60 8.18
N ALA A 101 5.43 -16.18 8.50
CA ALA A 101 5.96 -16.17 9.86
C ALA A 101 6.18 -14.74 10.40
N LEU A 102 6.77 -13.85 9.60
CA LEU A 102 6.97 -12.44 9.98
C LEU A 102 5.64 -11.70 10.18
N HIS A 103 4.64 -11.97 9.34
CA HIS A 103 3.30 -11.41 9.47
C HIS A 103 2.66 -11.82 10.80
N GLU A 104 2.64 -13.11 11.09
CA GLU A 104 2.06 -13.65 12.32
C GLU A 104 2.80 -13.17 13.58
N MET A 105 4.13 -13.17 13.54
CA MET A 105 4.92 -12.62 14.66
C MET A 105 4.60 -11.14 14.88
N GLY A 106 4.35 -10.37 13.81
CA GLY A 106 3.90 -8.98 13.90
C GLY A 106 2.62 -8.85 14.72
N HIS A 107 1.62 -9.70 14.49
CA HIS A 107 0.39 -9.73 15.29
C HIS A 107 0.67 -9.99 16.76
N GLY A 108 1.46 -11.01 17.07
CA GLY A 108 1.84 -11.34 18.45
C GLY A 108 2.59 -10.21 19.17
N LEU A 109 3.41 -9.46 18.43
CA LEU A 109 4.20 -8.32 18.95
C LEU A 109 3.40 -7.01 19.07
N GLY A 110 2.12 -6.99 18.69
CA GLY A 110 1.26 -5.84 18.88
C GLY A 110 0.73 -5.17 17.61
N PHE A 111 1.05 -5.67 16.41
CA PHE A 111 0.46 -5.22 15.16
C PHE A 111 -0.92 -5.84 14.94
N ALA A 112 -1.80 -5.64 15.88
CA ALA A 112 -3.20 -6.07 15.82
C ALA A 112 -4.04 -5.20 16.76
N ASN A 113 -5.32 -4.99 16.40
CA ASN A 113 -6.29 -4.38 17.29
C ASN A 113 -7.25 -5.46 17.85
N PHE A 114 -7.91 -5.13 18.95
CA PHE A 114 -8.92 -5.98 19.58
C PHE A 114 -10.35 -5.45 19.39
N ILE A 115 -10.56 -4.60 18.42
CA ILE A 115 -11.90 -4.14 18.07
C ILE A 115 -12.68 -5.32 17.46
N ASN A 116 -13.88 -5.55 17.94
CA ASN A 116 -14.78 -6.52 17.32
C ASN A 116 -15.26 -5.96 15.98
N ASP A 117 -14.91 -6.58 14.88
CA ASP A 117 -15.19 -6.16 13.50
C ASP A 117 -16.68 -6.11 13.17
N THR A 118 -17.48 -6.98 13.80
CA THR A 118 -18.93 -7.05 13.61
C THR A 118 -19.67 -5.93 14.33
N THR A 119 -19.22 -5.57 15.53
CA THR A 119 -19.90 -4.59 16.39
C THR A 119 -19.20 -3.25 16.48
N GLY A 120 -17.89 -3.18 16.16
CA GLY A 120 -17.03 -2.01 16.34
C GLY A 120 -16.69 -1.73 17.81
N SER A 121 -17.02 -2.65 18.73
CA SER A 121 -16.77 -2.44 20.17
C SER A 121 -15.33 -2.76 20.55
N PRO A 122 -14.72 -2.01 21.48
CA PRO A 122 -13.45 -2.39 22.07
C PRO A 122 -13.57 -3.67 22.89
N PRO A 123 -12.43 -4.31 23.25
CA PRO A 123 -12.43 -5.51 24.07
C PRO A 123 -13.09 -5.26 25.42
N GLN A 124 -13.81 -6.27 25.92
CA GLN A 124 -14.55 -6.19 27.17
C GLN A 124 -14.13 -7.35 28.07
N PHE A 125 -13.63 -7.02 29.25
CA PHE A 125 -13.27 -8.01 30.27
C PHE A 125 -14.16 -7.85 31.50
N PRO A 126 -14.54 -8.94 32.19
CA PRO A 126 -15.38 -8.88 33.38
C PRO A 126 -14.79 -7.98 34.46
N GLY A 127 -15.56 -6.99 34.90
CA GLY A 127 -15.16 -6.08 35.96
C GLY A 127 -14.21 -4.93 35.54
N VAL A 128 -13.88 -4.85 34.26
CA VAL A 128 -13.05 -3.77 33.70
C VAL A 128 -13.88 -2.93 32.73
N ALA A 129 -13.74 -1.62 32.80
CA ALA A 129 -14.36 -0.71 31.83
C ALA A 129 -13.78 -0.98 30.42
N PRO A 130 -14.59 -0.88 29.35
CA PRO A 130 -14.07 -1.00 27.99
C PRO A 130 -12.97 0.04 27.72
N MET A 131 -11.80 -0.43 27.28
CA MET A 131 -10.66 0.42 26.93
C MET A 131 -10.16 0.05 25.53
N PRO A 132 -9.65 1.01 24.75
CA PRO A 132 -9.00 0.71 23.47
C PRO A 132 -7.69 -0.04 23.71
N ASP A 133 -7.21 -0.74 22.71
CA ASP A 133 -5.83 -1.18 22.62
C ASP A 133 -4.95 -0.11 21.98
N ILE A 134 -3.63 -0.22 22.16
CA ILE A 134 -2.68 0.77 21.68
C ILE A 134 -2.64 0.88 20.15
N TYR A 135 -2.92 -0.20 19.43
CA TYR A 135 -3.01 -0.16 17.98
C TYR A 135 -4.21 0.69 17.53
N THR A 136 -5.35 0.50 18.18
CA THR A 136 -6.58 1.29 17.97
C THR A 136 -6.38 2.79 18.25
N VAL A 137 -5.53 3.14 19.21
CA VAL A 137 -5.23 4.56 19.54
C VAL A 137 -4.58 5.28 18.35
N TYR A 138 -3.75 4.59 17.56
CA TYR A 138 -3.06 5.15 16.40
C TYR A 138 -3.69 4.76 15.06
N THR A 139 -4.82 4.09 15.06
CA THR A 139 -5.57 3.80 13.84
C THR A 139 -6.41 5.02 13.48
N PHE A 140 -6.09 5.70 12.39
CA PHE A 140 -6.70 6.95 11.94
C PHE A 140 -7.46 6.77 10.64
N ASP A 141 -8.68 7.25 10.57
CA ASP A 141 -9.50 7.29 9.36
C ASP A 141 -9.41 8.68 8.71
N LYS A 142 -8.93 8.71 7.47
CA LYS A 142 -8.74 9.94 6.70
C LYS A 142 -10.03 10.60 6.24
N ASP A 143 -11.14 9.89 6.17
CA ASP A 143 -12.43 10.46 5.81
C ASP A 143 -13.15 11.04 7.03
N GLU A 144 -13.19 10.31 8.13
CA GLU A 144 -13.78 10.76 9.40
C GLU A 144 -12.88 11.78 10.11
N GLN A 145 -11.58 11.85 9.80
CA GLN A 145 -10.56 12.68 10.47
C GLN A 145 -10.50 12.42 11.99
N LEU A 146 -10.66 11.16 12.37
CA LEU A 146 -10.67 10.69 13.75
C LEU A 146 -9.83 9.42 13.91
N HIS A 147 -9.21 9.27 15.07
CA HIS A 147 -8.67 7.97 15.48
C HIS A 147 -9.81 7.04 15.92
N TRP A 148 -9.62 5.74 15.75
CA TRP A 148 -10.62 4.76 16.15
C TRP A 148 -10.96 4.82 17.65
N SER A 149 -10.02 5.22 18.50
CA SER A 149 -10.25 5.46 19.93
C SER A 149 -11.25 6.59 20.20
N GLU A 150 -11.42 7.53 19.28
CA GLU A 150 -12.34 8.68 19.37
C GLU A 150 -13.71 8.40 18.77
N MET A 151 -13.83 7.31 17.98
CA MET A 151 -15.04 6.93 17.27
C MET A 151 -16.02 6.15 18.17
N ASN A 152 -17.31 6.25 17.84
CA ASN A 152 -18.29 5.30 18.34
C ASN A 152 -18.23 3.95 17.58
N ASN A 153 -18.91 2.93 18.10
CA ASN A 153 -18.88 1.58 17.54
C ASN A 153 -19.34 1.53 16.06
N SER A 154 -20.33 2.30 15.68
CA SER A 154 -20.86 2.31 14.31
C SER A 154 -19.87 2.93 13.34
N GLN A 155 -19.15 3.99 13.75
CA GLN A 155 -18.11 4.63 12.97
C GLN A 155 -16.93 3.68 12.77
N ARG A 156 -16.43 3.04 13.85
CA ARG A 156 -15.35 2.04 13.73
C ARG A 156 -15.69 0.92 12.76
N ARG A 157 -16.91 0.38 12.87
CA ARG A 157 -17.35 -0.68 11.95
C ARG A 157 -17.42 -0.23 10.50
N ALA A 158 -17.86 0.99 10.23
CA ALA A 158 -17.88 1.56 8.88
C ALA A 158 -16.45 1.82 8.37
N SER A 159 -15.59 2.36 9.23
CA SER A 159 -14.19 2.62 8.94
C SER A 159 -13.39 1.36 8.62
N ALA A 160 -13.65 0.25 9.31
CA ALA A 160 -12.93 -1.02 9.14
C ALA A 160 -13.00 -1.60 7.71
N VAL A 161 -14.02 -1.24 6.93
CA VAL A 161 -14.19 -1.64 5.53
C VAL A 161 -13.87 -0.52 4.54
N ASN A 162 -13.35 0.58 5.01
CA ASN A 162 -13.04 1.77 4.21
C ASN A 162 -11.64 1.63 3.58
N THR A 163 -11.56 1.00 2.44
CA THR A 163 -10.30 0.67 1.75
C THR A 163 -9.47 1.91 1.47
N ASP A 164 -8.16 1.84 1.74
CA ASP A 164 -7.15 2.89 1.53
C ASP A 164 -7.35 4.19 2.34
N ARG A 165 -8.34 4.22 3.24
CA ARG A 165 -8.64 5.40 4.06
C ARG A 165 -8.17 5.28 5.50
N VAL A 166 -8.01 4.06 5.98
CA VAL A 166 -7.51 3.76 7.33
C VAL A 166 -6.00 3.63 7.29
N VAL A 167 -5.32 4.37 8.14
CA VAL A 167 -3.85 4.36 8.28
C VAL A 167 -3.47 4.23 9.74
N TRP A 168 -2.25 3.78 9.98
CA TRP A 168 -1.66 3.76 11.32
C TRP A 168 -0.61 4.85 11.42
N ASP A 169 -0.76 5.80 12.35
CA ASP A 169 0.02 7.03 12.44
C ASP A 169 0.87 7.15 13.72
N GLY A 170 1.17 6.03 14.36
CA GLY A 170 2.03 5.99 15.54
C GLY A 170 3.32 6.77 15.33
N PRO A 171 3.66 7.72 16.22
CA PRO A 171 4.68 8.74 15.95
C PRO A 171 6.08 8.16 15.71
N GLN A 172 6.46 7.07 16.38
CA GLN A 172 7.77 6.45 16.18
C GLN A 172 7.88 5.81 14.78
N THR A 173 6.85 5.08 14.35
CA THR A 173 6.79 4.48 13.02
C THR A 173 6.74 5.55 11.94
N THR A 174 5.91 6.57 12.12
CA THR A 174 5.79 7.69 11.18
C THR A 174 7.13 8.42 11.01
N ASN A 175 7.86 8.63 12.10
CA ASN A 175 9.17 9.26 12.08
C ASN A 175 10.25 8.37 11.44
N ALA A 176 10.18 7.05 11.64
CA ALA A 176 11.14 6.09 11.10
C ALA A 176 10.82 5.68 9.63
N ALA A 177 9.56 5.79 9.21
CA ALA A 177 9.12 5.35 7.89
C ALA A 177 9.99 5.88 6.72
N PRO A 178 10.42 7.16 6.69
CA PRO A 178 11.30 7.66 5.63
C PRO A 178 12.64 6.92 5.53
N ASP A 179 13.17 6.42 6.65
CA ASP A 179 14.46 5.71 6.67
C ASP A 179 14.35 4.29 6.10
N TYR A 180 13.18 3.66 6.22
CA TYR A 180 12.95 2.25 5.83
C TYR A 180 12.14 2.12 4.53
N LEU A 181 11.18 3.01 4.32
CA LEU A 181 10.28 2.97 3.16
C LEU A 181 10.74 3.92 2.05
N GLY A 182 11.74 4.77 2.33
CA GLY A 182 12.11 5.89 1.48
C GLY A 182 11.04 6.99 1.50
N SER A 183 11.34 8.11 0.88
CA SER A 183 10.32 9.13 0.63
C SER A 183 9.33 8.58 -0.40
N PRO A 184 8.01 8.75 -0.21
CA PRO A 184 7.05 8.41 -1.25
C PRO A 184 7.46 9.06 -2.57
N PRO A 185 7.35 8.36 -3.69
CA PRO A 185 7.68 8.96 -4.97
C PRO A 185 6.75 10.13 -5.25
N THR A 186 7.29 11.14 -5.91
CA THR A 186 6.53 12.32 -6.30
C THR A 186 6.75 12.64 -7.77
N LEU A 187 5.75 13.23 -8.42
CA LEU A 187 5.86 13.85 -9.71
C LEU A 187 6.06 15.36 -9.50
N THR A 188 7.24 15.88 -9.86
CA THR A 188 7.48 17.32 -9.83
C THR A 188 7.40 17.89 -11.24
N ILE A 189 6.50 18.84 -11.45
CA ILE A 189 6.34 19.57 -12.72
C ILE A 189 6.92 20.97 -12.56
N ASN A 190 7.94 21.28 -13.36
CA ASN A 190 8.64 22.57 -13.31
C ASN A 190 8.06 23.59 -14.30
N SER A 191 7.27 23.15 -15.26
CA SER A 191 6.58 23.98 -16.26
C SER A 191 5.53 23.19 -17.02
N PRO A 192 4.48 23.81 -17.56
CA PRO A 192 4.19 25.25 -17.56
C PRO A 192 3.52 25.74 -16.28
N SER A 193 3.54 27.07 -16.09
CA SER A 193 2.72 27.71 -15.06
C SER A 193 1.26 27.27 -15.16
N GLY A 194 0.65 27.02 -14.03
CA GLY A 194 -0.72 26.46 -13.94
C GLY A 194 -0.76 24.97 -13.58
N ILE A 195 0.36 24.24 -13.76
CA ILE A 195 0.54 22.86 -13.28
C ILE A 195 1.91 22.68 -12.60
N GLU A 196 2.64 23.77 -12.38
CA GLU A 196 3.86 23.72 -11.57
C GLU A 196 3.57 23.26 -10.15
N GLY A 197 4.34 22.30 -9.65
CA GLY A 197 4.16 21.77 -8.32
C GLY A 197 4.65 20.34 -8.14
N THR A 198 4.47 19.83 -6.93
CA THR A 198 4.79 18.46 -6.57
C THR A 198 3.48 17.72 -6.27
N TYR A 199 3.30 16.59 -6.92
CA TYR A 199 2.11 15.77 -6.89
C TYR A 199 2.44 14.42 -6.27
N ALA A 200 1.56 13.92 -5.41
CA ALA A 200 1.67 12.57 -4.88
C ALA A 200 1.41 11.54 -5.98
N VAL A 201 2.22 10.49 -6.02
CA VAL A 201 2.03 9.37 -6.95
C VAL A 201 2.16 8.02 -6.23
N GLN A 202 1.57 6.99 -6.82
CA GLN A 202 1.69 5.60 -6.41
C GLN A 202 2.56 4.86 -7.41
N SER A 203 3.73 4.35 -6.97
CA SER A 203 4.56 3.48 -7.83
C SER A 203 3.82 2.22 -8.25
N ALA A 204 4.08 1.76 -9.46
CA ALA A 204 3.67 0.42 -9.88
C ALA A 204 4.49 -0.67 -9.15
N VAL A 205 3.87 -1.84 -8.96
CA VAL A 205 4.54 -3.03 -8.42
C VAL A 205 5.21 -3.88 -9.51
N PHE A 206 5.14 -3.42 -10.74
CA PHE A 206 5.73 -4.06 -11.93
C PHE A 206 6.66 -3.09 -12.66
N GLY A 207 7.56 -3.63 -13.50
CA GLY A 207 8.63 -2.84 -14.11
C GLY A 207 9.69 -2.38 -13.11
N PRO A 208 10.68 -1.58 -13.54
CA PRO A 208 11.71 -1.10 -12.63
C PRO A 208 11.14 -0.10 -11.61
N PRO A 209 11.60 -0.13 -10.34
CA PRO A 209 11.20 0.84 -9.35
C PRO A 209 11.68 2.26 -9.74
N ILE A 210 10.98 3.27 -9.26
CA ILE A 210 11.43 4.66 -9.33
C ILE A 210 12.51 4.83 -8.25
N ASP A 211 13.76 4.92 -8.65
CA ASP A 211 14.88 5.11 -7.74
C ASP A 211 15.10 6.59 -7.36
N LEU A 212 16.08 6.85 -6.49
CA LEU A 212 16.39 8.20 -6.00
C LEU A 212 16.86 9.16 -7.09
N THR A 213 17.31 8.65 -8.25
CA THR A 213 17.69 9.49 -9.39
C THR A 213 16.50 9.94 -10.21
N GLY A 214 15.40 9.21 -10.13
CA GLY A 214 14.15 9.48 -10.82
C GLY A 214 14.26 9.45 -12.33
N VAL A 215 13.17 9.84 -13.00
CA VAL A 215 13.15 10.02 -14.48
C VAL A 215 12.70 11.44 -14.78
N SER A 216 13.46 12.13 -15.61
CA SER A 216 13.15 13.50 -16.03
C SER A 216 12.91 13.57 -17.54
N GLY A 217 11.86 14.26 -17.95
CA GLY A 217 11.52 14.43 -19.35
C GLY A 217 10.27 15.27 -19.55
N ASP A 218 10.03 15.67 -20.79
CA ASP A 218 8.77 16.27 -21.18
C ASP A 218 7.63 15.24 -21.06
N MET A 219 6.41 15.70 -20.87
CA MET A 219 5.22 14.84 -20.81
C MET A 219 4.45 14.88 -22.13
N ALA A 220 3.83 13.77 -22.49
CA ALA A 220 2.93 13.69 -23.64
C ALA A 220 1.73 12.77 -23.35
N VAL A 221 0.52 13.26 -23.64
CA VAL A 221 -0.68 12.44 -23.58
C VAL A 221 -0.67 11.46 -24.75
N VAL A 222 -0.96 10.20 -24.48
CA VAL A 222 -1.03 9.15 -25.51
C VAL A 222 -2.24 9.31 -26.39
N ASP A 223 -2.23 8.64 -27.55
CA ASP A 223 -3.35 8.52 -28.47
C ASP A 223 -3.23 7.16 -29.16
N ASP A 224 -4.12 6.23 -28.84
CA ASP A 224 -4.13 4.88 -29.39
C ASP A 224 -5.13 4.72 -30.56
N GLY A 225 -5.81 5.81 -30.94
CA GLY A 225 -6.75 5.86 -32.06
C GLY A 225 -8.09 5.18 -31.80
N SER A 226 -8.35 4.70 -30.59
CA SER A 226 -9.63 4.13 -30.18
C SER A 226 -10.69 5.22 -29.91
N ALA A 227 -11.88 4.81 -29.47
CA ALA A 227 -12.94 5.74 -29.08
C ALA A 227 -12.53 6.59 -27.84
N ASP A 228 -11.79 5.98 -26.92
CA ASP A 228 -11.20 6.63 -25.76
C ASP A 228 -9.65 6.62 -25.89
N PRO A 229 -9.09 7.49 -26.73
CA PRO A 229 -7.73 7.34 -27.25
C PRO A 229 -6.63 7.54 -26.20
N THR A 230 -6.94 8.05 -25.02
CA THR A 230 -6.00 8.27 -23.93
C THR A 230 -5.85 7.06 -23.01
N LEU A 231 -6.60 6.00 -23.23
CA LEU A 231 -6.49 4.75 -22.45
C LEU A 231 -5.17 4.02 -22.71
N GLY A 232 -4.62 4.11 -23.92
CA GLY A 232 -3.40 3.42 -24.29
C GLY A 232 -3.52 1.89 -24.30
N CYS A 233 -4.74 1.38 -24.52
CA CYS A 233 -5.03 -0.06 -24.59
C CYS A 233 -4.57 -0.69 -25.92
N GLU A 234 -4.48 0.11 -26.97
CA GLU A 234 -4.03 -0.31 -28.29
C GLU A 234 -2.65 0.26 -28.63
N THR A 235 -2.08 -0.14 -29.75
CA THR A 235 -0.83 0.43 -30.27
C THR A 235 -0.97 1.94 -30.47
N LEU A 236 -0.07 2.73 -29.88
CA LEU A 236 -0.17 4.19 -29.93
C LEU A 236 0.00 4.74 -31.37
N THR A 237 -0.96 5.52 -31.83
CA THR A 237 -0.95 6.18 -33.13
C THR A 237 -0.04 7.42 -33.14
N ASN A 238 0.20 8.00 -31.95
CA ASN A 238 1.06 9.18 -31.77
C ASN A 238 2.46 8.84 -31.22
N GLY A 239 2.96 7.63 -31.47
CA GLY A 239 4.26 7.16 -30.97
C GLY A 239 5.42 8.18 -31.10
N PRO A 240 5.62 8.85 -32.27
CA PRO A 240 6.65 9.89 -32.40
C PRO A 240 6.52 11.08 -31.45
N ALA A 241 5.33 11.38 -30.96
CA ALA A 241 5.09 12.43 -29.98
C ALA A 241 5.38 11.98 -28.53
N VAL A 242 5.35 10.66 -28.28
CA VAL A 242 5.57 10.02 -26.98
C VAL A 242 7.03 9.59 -26.79
N ALA A 243 7.73 9.26 -27.87
CA ALA A 243 9.11 8.79 -27.85
C ALA A 243 10.05 9.74 -27.11
N GLY A 244 10.82 9.21 -26.14
CA GLY A 244 11.74 9.95 -25.28
C GLY A 244 11.07 10.83 -24.22
N LYS A 245 9.76 10.65 -23.98
CA LYS A 245 9.00 11.43 -23.02
C LYS A 245 8.34 10.55 -21.95
N ILE A 246 7.81 11.20 -20.92
CA ILE A 246 6.94 10.58 -19.94
C ILE A 246 5.51 10.54 -20.54
N ALA A 247 5.01 9.35 -20.80
CA ALA A 247 3.66 9.15 -21.35
C ALA A 247 2.61 9.37 -20.25
N VAL A 248 1.49 10.03 -20.60
CA VAL A 248 0.33 10.21 -19.74
C VAL A 248 -0.81 9.39 -20.32
N VAL A 249 -1.32 8.41 -19.57
CA VAL A 249 -2.40 7.50 -19.97
C VAL A 249 -3.52 7.53 -18.94
N ASP A 250 -4.75 7.22 -19.34
CA ASP A 250 -5.88 7.10 -18.43
C ASP A 250 -6.06 5.67 -17.92
N ARG A 251 -6.46 5.53 -16.66
CA ARG A 251 -6.97 4.27 -16.12
C ARG A 251 -8.31 3.94 -16.77
N GLY A 252 -8.53 2.66 -17.10
CA GLY A 252 -9.79 2.11 -17.64
C GLY A 252 -9.53 0.90 -18.52
N GLU A 253 -10.54 0.12 -18.78
CA GLU A 253 -10.70 -1.04 -19.67
C GLU A 253 -9.62 -2.11 -19.61
N CYS A 254 -8.36 -1.82 -20.00
CA CYS A 254 -7.26 -2.77 -20.02
C CYS A 254 -6.34 -2.67 -18.79
N PHE A 255 -5.49 -3.67 -18.60
CA PHE A 255 -4.57 -3.73 -17.46
C PHE A 255 -3.51 -2.62 -17.50
N PHE A 256 -3.02 -2.22 -16.33
CA PHE A 256 -1.94 -1.23 -16.23
C PHE A 256 -0.68 -1.67 -16.98
N THR A 257 -0.36 -2.96 -16.94
CA THR A 257 0.78 -3.53 -17.68
C THR A 257 0.64 -3.36 -19.18
N GLU A 258 -0.56 -3.52 -19.77
CA GLU A 258 -0.81 -3.32 -21.20
C GLU A 258 -0.59 -1.86 -21.60
N LYS A 259 -1.14 -0.90 -20.82
CA LYS A 259 -0.96 0.54 -21.02
C LYS A 259 0.51 0.94 -21.01
N VAL A 260 1.24 0.48 -19.99
CA VAL A 260 2.67 0.79 -19.83
C VAL A 260 3.48 0.12 -20.94
N LYS A 261 3.12 -1.11 -21.33
CA LYS A 261 3.78 -1.82 -22.43
C LYS A 261 3.59 -1.12 -23.78
N ASN A 262 2.38 -0.64 -24.08
CA ASN A 262 2.11 0.10 -25.30
C ASN A 262 2.87 1.43 -25.36
N ALA A 263 2.94 2.15 -24.24
CA ALA A 263 3.76 3.36 -24.13
C ALA A 263 5.26 3.07 -24.29
N GLN A 264 5.77 2.01 -23.65
CA GLN A 264 7.15 1.55 -23.82
C GLN A 264 7.47 1.23 -25.28
N ASN A 265 6.60 0.48 -25.95
CA ASN A 265 6.76 0.13 -27.36
C ASN A 265 6.77 1.38 -28.28
N ALA A 266 6.10 2.44 -27.87
CA ALA A 266 6.13 3.74 -28.54
C ALA A 266 7.37 4.58 -28.17
N GLY A 267 8.26 4.08 -27.31
CA GLY A 267 9.51 4.74 -26.93
C GLY A 267 9.39 5.69 -25.76
N ALA A 268 8.35 5.62 -24.95
CA ALA A 268 8.26 6.35 -23.68
C ALA A 268 9.42 5.97 -22.73
N ILE A 269 9.84 6.90 -21.88
CA ILE A 269 10.88 6.68 -20.86
C ILE A 269 10.29 6.40 -19.47
N ALA A 270 9.03 6.75 -19.25
CA ALA A 270 8.22 6.45 -18.06
C ALA A 270 6.75 6.64 -18.39
N VAL A 271 5.85 6.18 -17.49
CA VAL A 271 4.41 6.35 -17.66
C VAL A 271 3.76 6.89 -16.39
N ILE A 272 2.89 7.87 -16.53
CA ILE A 272 1.96 8.32 -15.49
C ILE A 272 0.55 7.88 -15.88
N VAL A 273 -0.09 7.11 -14.99
CA VAL A 273 -1.48 6.66 -15.16
C VAL A 273 -2.40 7.56 -14.33
N VAL A 274 -3.32 8.23 -15.00
CA VAL A 274 -4.33 9.09 -14.38
C VAL A 274 -5.46 8.22 -13.85
N ASN A 275 -5.81 8.36 -12.58
CA ASN A 275 -6.93 7.64 -11.99
C ASN A 275 -8.27 8.04 -12.64
N ASN A 276 -9.25 7.15 -12.61
CA ASN A 276 -10.63 7.38 -13.03
C ASN A 276 -11.63 7.24 -11.86
N GLN A 277 -11.12 7.33 -10.63
CA GLN A 277 -11.91 7.34 -9.41
C GLN A 277 -11.74 8.69 -8.73
N PRO A 278 -12.84 9.26 -8.16
CA PRO A 278 -12.84 10.63 -7.64
C PRO A 278 -11.93 10.83 -6.41
N SER A 279 -11.40 9.77 -5.84
CA SER A 279 -10.49 9.84 -4.70
C SER A 279 -9.38 8.81 -4.78
N GLY A 280 -8.24 9.15 -4.16
CA GLY A 280 -7.08 8.27 -4.05
C GLY A 280 -6.20 8.19 -5.31
N LEU A 281 -5.17 7.38 -5.22
CA LEU A 281 -4.26 7.05 -6.30
C LEU A 281 -4.64 5.68 -6.89
N PRO A 282 -4.39 5.42 -8.18
CA PRO A 282 -4.72 4.12 -8.75
C PRO A 282 -3.82 3.01 -8.16
N PRO A 283 -4.39 1.83 -7.82
CA PRO A 283 -3.63 0.70 -7.32
C PRO A 283 -2.84 0.06 -8.48
N MET A 284 -1.64 0.52 -8.73
CA MET A 284 -0.77 0.16 -9.86
C MET A 284 -0.26 -1.29 -9.77
N GLY A 285 -1.20 -2.25 -9.76
CA GLY A 285 -0.94 -3.68 -9.72
C GLY A 285 -0.67 -4.29 -11.10
N GLY A 286 -0.07 -5.48 -11.10
CA GLY A 286 0.21 -6.27 -12.32
C GLY A 286 1.57 -6.96 -12.25
N ASP A 287 1.82 -7.83 -13.22
CA ASP A 287 3.11 -8.50 -13.42
C ASP A 287 3.39 -8.62 -14.92
N ASP A 288 4.51 -8.06 -15.38
CA ASP A 288 5.05 -8.22 -16.74
C ASP A 288 6.56 -7.94 -16.71
N ALA A 289 7.35 -9.00 -16.68
CA ALA A 289 8.82 -8.94 -16.67
C ALA A 289 9.43 -8.28 -17.93
N THR A 290 8.65 -8.01 -18.95
CA THR A 290 9.13 -7.35 -20.19
C THR A 290 8.98 -5.83 -20.15
N ILE A 291 8.40 -5.28 -19.09
CA ILE A 291 8.36 -3.85 -18.86
C ILE A 291 9.68 -3.39 -18.25
N THR A 292 10.32 -2.47 -18.92
CA THR A 292 11.68 -1.95 -18.60
C THR A 292 11.71 -0.46 -18.30
N ILE A 293 10.56 0.20 -18.25
CA ILE A 293 10.41 1.60 -17.88
C ILE A 293 9.59 1.73 -16.60
N PRO A 294 9.88 2.67 -15.71
CA PRO A 294 9.11 2.89 -14.49
C PRO A 294 7.75 3.51 -14.79
N SER A 295 6.80 3.24 -13.91
CA SER A 295 5.46 3.84 -14.00
C SER A 295 4.87 4.16 -12.63
N ALA A 296 4.01 5.16 -12.61
CA ALA A 296 3.29 5.59 -11.40
C ALA A 296 1.88 6.06 -11.74
N GLY A 297 1.02 6.01 -10.75
CA GLY A 297 -0.35 6.53 -10.83
C GLY A 297 -0.51 7.86 -10.11
N ILE A 298 -1.34 8.74 -10.64
CA ILE A 298 -1.68 10.05 -10.08
C ILE A 298 -3.20 10.15 -9.87
N SER A 299 -3.67 11.06 -9.01
CA SER A 299 -5.09 11.28 -8.78
C SER A 299 -5.82 11.70 -10.06
N GLU A 300 -7.13 11.45 -10.13
CA GLU A 300 -7.98 11.91 -11.24
C GLU A 300 -7.89 13.43 -11.41
N ALA A 301 -8.06 14.18 -10.31
CA ALA A 301 -8.09 15.64 -10.34
C ALA A 301 -6.78 16.25 -10.87
N ASP A 302 -5.64 15.77 -10.39
CA ASP A 302 -4.33 16.26 -10.81
C ASP A 302 -4.01 15.85 -12.24
N GLY A 303 -4.33 14.60 -12.61
CA GLY A 303 -4.11 14.08 -13.94
C GLY A 303 -4.93 14.81 -15.00
N GLU A 304 -6.21 15.09 -14.74
CA GLU A 304 -7.07 15.86 -15.63
C GLU A 304 -6.58 17.30 -15.81
N LEU A 305 -6.09 17.93 -14.73
CA LEU A 305 -5.48 19.25 -14.83
C LEU A 305 -4.24 19.23 -15.74
N ILE A 306 -3.36 18.25 -15.57
CA ILE A 306 -2.15 18.07 -16.38
C ILE A 306 -2.49 17.82 -17.84
N LYS A 307 -3.39 16.89 -18.13
CA LYS A 307 -3.81 16.58 -19.51
C LYS A 307 -4.34 17.81 -20.22
N ARG A 308 -5.23 18.56 -19.59
CA ARG A 308 -5.83 19.76 -20.14
C ARG A 308 -4.76 20.78 -20.58
N VAL A 309 -3.77 21.03 -19.74
CA VAL A 309 -2.71 22.00 -20.04
C VAL A 309 -1.79 21.48 -21.16
N LEU A 310 -1.49 20.19 -21.19
CA LEU A 310 -0.69 19.58 -22.26
C LEU A 310 -1.41 19.62 -23.61
N GLU A 311 -2.72 19.43 -23.64
CA GLU A 311 -3.55 19.50 -24.85
C GLU A 311 -3.71 20.93 -25.37
N ASP A 312 -3.93 21.90 -24.50
CA ASP A 312 -4.01 23.31 -24.89
C ASP A 312 -2.73 23.76 -25.57
N ARG A 313 -1.57 23.38 -25.05
CA ARG A 313 -0.27 23.67 -25.69
C ARG A 313 -0.14 23.03 -27.06
N ARG A 314 -0.55 21.78 -27.22
CA ARG A 314 -0.56 21.08 -28.51
C ARG A 314 -1.40 21.82 -29.55
N ASN A 315 -2.56 22.33 -29.14
CA ASN A 315 -3.46 23.10 -29.97
C ASN A 315 -2.92 24.49 -30.36
N ILE A 316 -2.25 25.17 -29.43
CA ILE A 316 -1.59 26.47 -29.69
C ILE A 316 -0.45 26.29 -30.72
N THR A 317 0.39 25.26 -30.52
CA THR A 317 1.51 24.99 -31.46
C THR A 317 1.00 24.62 -32.85
N ARG A 318 -0.08 23.87 -32.97
CA ARG A 318 -0.73 23.55 -34.26
C ARG A 318 -1.32 24.78 -34.96
N ARG A 319 -1.87 25.74 -34.18
CA ARG A 319 -2.48 26.97 -34.73
C ARG A 319 -1.48 28.04 -35.13
N SER A 320 -0.32 28.11 -34.43
CA SER A 320 0.66 29.20 -34.62
C SER A 320 1.67 28.93 -35.71
N GLY A 321 1.87 27.70 -36.15
CA GLY A 321 2.89 27.31 -37.14
C GLY A 321 4.31 27.65 -36.73
N THR A 322 4.51 28.09 -35.48
CA THR A 322 5.80 28.58 -34.97
C THR A 322 6.37 27.52 -33.99
N ARG A 323 7.57 27.06 -34.29
CA ARG A 323 8.36 26.24 -33.35
C ARG A 323 8.64 27.07 -32.09
N LEU A 324 8.09 26.72 -30.97
CA LEU A 324 8.59 27.20 -29.68
C LEU A 324 9.94 26.50 -29.43
N ALA A 325 10.99 27.28 -29.41
CA ALA A 325 12.32 26.82 -29.00
C ALA A 325 12.26 26.43 -27.52
N THR A 326 12.69 25.22 -27.19
CA THR A 326 12.94 24.77 -25.84
C THR A 326 13.93 25.70 -25.17
N GLY A 327 13.57 26.24 -23.98
CA GLY A 327 14.46 27.08 -23.17
C GLY A 327 15.77 26.33 -22.85
N GLY A 328 16.89 26.99 -23.07
CA GLY A 328 18.21 26.46 -22.80
C GLY A 328 18.48 26.24 -21.31
N PRO A 329 19.60 25.59 -20.96
CA PRO A 329 19.90 25.11 -19.62
C PRO A 329 20.06 26.28 -18.66
N VAL A 330 19.45 26.18 -17.49
CA VAL A 330 19.76 27.02 -16.32
C VAL A 330 21.11 26.56 -15.79
N SER A 331 22.10 27.42 -15.92
CA SER A 331 23.38 27.26 -15.24
C SER A 331 23.28 27.57 -13.75
N PRO A 332 24.25 27.13 -12.93
CA PRO A 332 24.16 26.71 -11.53
C PRO A 332 23.87 27.84 -10.55
#